data_865878294f45df70f01ac1b2eddb004e
#
_entry.id   865878294f45df70f01ac1b2eddb004e
#
_cell.length_a   1.000
_cell.length_b   1.000
_cell.length_c   1.000
_cell.angle_alpha   90.00
_cell.angle_beta   90.00
_cell.angle_gamma   90.00
#
_symmetry.space_group_name_H-M   'P 1'
#
loop_
_entity.id
_entity.type
_entity.pdbx_description
1 polymer ?
#
loop_
_entity_poly.entity_id
_entity_poly.type
_entity_poly.pdbx_seq_one_letter_code
_entity_poly.pdbx_strand_id
1 'polypeptide(L)'
;EHLEAAQGVGPHTISVPRICPADDIDTDDFSNAISDEIFHKIVAVIRIAVPYTGMIISTRESQKSREKVLELGVSQISGGSKTSVGGYAEPEPEEDNSAQFDVSDTRTLDQVVNWLLDGGFIPSFCTACYREGRTGDRFMSLAKTGQIANCCQPNALLTLNEYLDDYASEDTRKKGKALIERELENITNPKAKETCIKYLNAIDEGKRDFRYVKEISRE
;
A
#
# COMPACT_ATOMS: atom_id res chain seq x y z
N GLU A 1 -10.59 -4.24 20.92
CA GLU A 1 -11.38 -4.05 22.17
C GLU A 1 -10.58 -3.31 23.24
N HIS A 2 -9.38 -3.80 23.69
CA HIS A 2 -8.61 -3.12 24.74
C HIS A 2 -8.19 -1.70 24.35
N LEU A 3 -7.66 -1.50 23.13
CA LEU A 3 -7.26 -0.17 22.64
C LEU A 3 -8.47 0.78 22.53
N GLU A 4 -9.59 0.28 22.03
CA GLU A 4 -10.82 1.09 21.96
C GLU A 4 -11.35 1.46 23.35
N ALA A 5 -11.33 0.51 24.30
CA ALA A 5 -11.76 0.76 25.67
C ALA A 5 -10.84 1.73 26.43
N ALA A 6 -9.52 1.64 26.21
CA ALA A 6 -8.53 2.42 26.96
C ALA A 6 -8.17 3.75 26.29
N GLN A 7 -8.22 3.83 24.95
CA GLN A 7 -7.74 4.96 24.16
C GLN A 7 -8.82 5.58 23.26
N GLY A 8 -10.00 4.99 23.18
CA GLY A 8 -11.10 5.45 22.31
C GLY A 8 -10.91 5.10 20.81
N VAL A 9 -9.80 4.51 20.42
CA VAL A 9 -9.52 4.16 19.01
C VAL A 9 -8.92 2.77 18.88
N GLY A 10 -9.24 2.06 17.78
CA GLY A 10 -8.60 0.81 17.41
C GLY A 10 -7.28 1.04 16.65
N PRO A 11 -6.54 -0.03 16.30
CA PRO A 11 -5.30 0.08 15.54
C PRO A 11 -5.58 0.61 14.14
N HIS A 12 -4.78 1.60 13.69
CA HIS A 12 -4.88 2.17 12.35
C HIS A 12 -4.28 1.23 11.28
N THR A 13 -3.15 0.62 11.60
CA THR A 13 -2.44 -0.32 10.71
C THR A 13 -1.85 -1.45 11.54
N ILE A 14 -1.92 -2.67 11.01
CA ILE A 14 -1.32 -3.87 11.59
C ILE A 14 -0.24 -4.39 10.64
N SER A 15 0.96 -4.63 11.18
CA SER A 15 2.02 -5.37 10.51
C SER A 15 2.12 -6.77 11.11
N VAL A 16 2.29 -7.77 10.25
CA VAL A 16 2.40 -9.19 10.66
C VAL A 16 3.71 -9.75 10.12
N PRO A 17 4.87 -9.36 10.70
CA PRO A 17 6.16 -9.86 10.24
C PRO A 17 6.43 -11.27 10.77
N ARG A 18 7.06 -12.10 9.94
CA ARG A 18 7.73 -13.34 10.39
C ARG A 18 9.22 -13.06 10.61
N ILE A 19 9.87 -13.95 11.36
CA ILE A 19 11.33 -13.94 11.49
C ILE A 19 11.92 -14.25 10.10
N CYS A 20 12.92 -13.47 9.70
CA CYS A 20 13.70 -13.69 8.50
C CYS A 20 15.15 -14.04 8.87
N PRO A 21 15.86 -14.81 8.04
CA PRO A 21 17.29 -15.00 8.20
C PRO A 21 18.05 -13.66 8.23
N ALA A 22 19.15 -13.63 8.92
CA ALA A 22 20.15 -12.57 8.90
C ALA A 22 21.51 -13.22 9.08
N ASP A 23 22.60 -12.50 8.83
CA ASP A 23 23.96 -13.05 8.82
C ASP A 23 24.31 -13.89 10.06
N ASP A 24 23.81 -13.48 11.24
CA ASP A 24 24.07 -14.14 12.52
C ASP A 24 22.84 -14.87 13.10
N ILE A 25 21.78 -15.03 12.32
CA ILE A 25 20.51 -15.62 12.77
C ILE A 25 20.05 -16.71 11.82
N ASP A 26 20.07 -17.97 12.30
CA ASP A 26 19.42 -19.08 11.61
C ASP A 26 17.96 -19.18 12.09
N THR A 27 17.03 -19.14 11.15
CA THR A 27 15.61 -19.28 11.46
C THR A 27 15.24 -20.66 12.02
N ASP A 28 16.06 -21.68 11.76
CA ASP A 28 15.85 -23.04 12.28
C ASP A 28 16.15 -23.14 13.80
N ASP A 29 16.85 -22.17 14.39
CA ASP A 29 17.06 -22.06 15.84
C ASP A 29 15.77 -21.68 16.60
N PHE A 30 14.72 -21.24 15.90
CA PHE A 30 13.46 -20.81 16.49
C PHE A 30 12.36 -21.87 16.33
N SER A 31 12.04 -22.54 17.43
CA SER A 31 10.98 -23.58 17.46
C SER A 31 9.58 -23.10 17.08
N ASN A 32 9.36 -21.80 17.00
CA ASN A 32 8.08 -21.16 16.70
C ASN A 32 7.98 -20.62 15.27
N ALA A 33 8.84 -21.04 14.36
CA ALA A 33 8.72 -20.71 12.94
C ALA A 33 7.38 -21.26 12.39
N ILE A 34 6.64 -20.40 11.68
CA ILE A 34 5.33 -20.77 11.12
C ILE A 34 5.41 -20.95 9.60
N SER A 35 4.71 -21.96 9.09
CA SER A 35 4.60 -22.21 7.65
C SER A 35 3.79 -21.11 6.94
N ASP A 36 3.94 -21.01 5.62
CA ASP A 36 3.12 -20.11 4.79
C ASP A 36 1.63 -20.35 4.99
N GLU A 37 1.21 -21.61 5.11
CA GLU A 37 -0.21 -21.96 5.33
C GLU A 37 -0.75 -21.35 6.63
N ILE A 38 -0.01 -21.49 7.72
CA ILE A 38 -0.40 -20.93 9.02
C ILE A 38 -0.38 -19.40 8.95
N PHE A 39 0.64 -18.82 8.34
CA PHE A 39 0.75 -17.37 8.15
C PHE A 39 -0.46 -16.81 7.39
N HIS A 40 -0.84 -17.41 6.27
CA HIS A 40 -1.99 -16.99 5.49
C HIS A 40 -3.31 -17.11 6.28
N LYS A 41 -3.47 -18.17 7.09
CA LYS A 41 -4.62 -18.29 8.00
C LYS A 41 -4.66 -17.18 9.04
N ILE A 42 -3.52 -16.84 9.65
CA ILE A 42 -3.43 -15.74 10.61
C ILE A 42 -3.85 -14.41 9.96
N VAL A 43 -3.33 -14.12 8.76
CA VAL A 43 -3.70 -12.90 8.00
C VAL A 43 -5.20 -12.85 7.73
N ALA A 44 -5.79 -13.96 7.28
CA ALA A 44 -7.23 -14.04 7.02
C ALA A 44 -8.06 -13.83 8.30
N VAL A 45 -7.68 -14.45 9.41
CA VAL A 45 -8.36 -14.29 10.71
C VAL A 45 -8.27 -12.84 11.19
N ILE A 46 -7.09 -12.21 11.10
CA ILE A 46 -6.93 -10.79 11.47
C ILE A 46 -7.81 -9.90 10.60
N ARG A 47 -7.86 -10.14 9.28
CA ARG A 47 -8.71 -9.36 8.37
C ARG A 47 -10.19 -9.45 8.73
N ILE A 48 -10.67 -10.62 9.11
CA ILE A 48 -12.07 -10.81 9.57
C ILE A 48 -12.31 -10.11 10.91
N ALA A 49 -11.36 -10.22 11.84
CA ALA A 49 -11.48 -9.66 13.18
C ALA A 49 -11.45 -8.12 13.19
N VAL A 50 -10.69 -7.49 12.28
CA VAL A 50 -10.51 -6.04 12.20
C VAL A 50 -10.67 -5.53 10.76
N PRO A 51 -11.90 -5.56 10.21
CA PRO A 51 -12.15 -5.38 8.77
C PRO A 51 -11.77 -3.98 8.25
N TYR A 52 -11.75 -2.96 9.10
CA TYR A 52 -11.46 -1.57 8.70
C TYR A 52 -10.00 -1.15 8.94
N THR A 53 -9.20 -2.00 9.58
CA THR A 53 -7.81 -1.70 9.88
C THR A 53 -6.92 -1.97 8.66
N GLY A 54 -6.00 -1.06 8.35
CA GLY A 54 -4.97 -1.30 7.34
C GLY A 54 -4.08 -2.47 7.75
N MET A 55 -3.72 -3.32 6.79
CA MET A 55 -2.76 -4.40 7.00
C MET A 55 -1.61 -4.24 6.02
N ILE A 56 -0.39 -4.28 6.53
CA ILE A 56 0.83 -4.12 5.73
C ILE A 56 1.63 -5.42 5.66
N ILE A 57 2.10 -5.73 4.46
CA ILE A 57 3.08 -6.78 4.19
C ILE A 57 4.38 -6.19 3.67
N SER A 58 5.50 -6.65 4.22
CA SER A 58 6.82 -6.18 3.85
C SER A 58 7.49 -7.09 2.82
N THR A 59 8.64 -6.65 2.31
CA THR A 59 9.52 -7.41 1.41
C THR A 59 10.24 -8.59 2.09
N ARG A 60 10.06 -8.80 3.40
CA ARG A 60 10.49 -10.01 4.12
C ARG A 60 9.84 -11.27 3.56
N GLU A 61 8.59 -11.13 3.12
CA GLU A 61 7.82 -12.24 2.57
C GLU A 61 8.15 -12.45 1.10
N SER A 62 8.15 -13.72 0.67
CA SER A 62 8.34 -14.08 -0.72
C SER A 62 7.24 -13.50 -1.61
N GLN A 63 7.55 -13.30 -2.88
CA GLN A 63 6.58 -12.81 -3.87
C GLN A 63 5.28 -13.63 -3.85
N LYS A 64 5.39 -14.97 -3.80
CA LYS A 64 4.24 -15.88 -3.78
C LYS A 64 3.38 -15.68 -2.52
N SER A 65 4.01 -15.52 -1.36
CA SER A 65 3.29 -15.27 -0.10
C SER A 65 2.61 -13.90 -0.12
N ARG A 66 3.27 -12.88 -0.66
CA ARG A 66 2.71 -11.52 -0.80
C ARG A 66 1.50 -11.49 -1.73
N GLU A 67 1.55 -12.20 -2.86
CA GLU A 67 0.40 -12.34 -3.77
C GLU A 67 -0.80 -12.95 -3.04
N LYS A 68 -0.57 -14.03 -2.30
CA LYS A 68 -1.64 -14.71 -1.54
C LYS A 68 -2.27 -13.83 -0.47
N VAL A 69 -1.49 -13.07 0.28
CA VAL A 69 -2.04 -12.20 1.34
C VAL A 69 -2.75 -10.95 0.78
N LEU A 70 -2.40 -10.48 -0.43
CA LEU A 70 -3.17 -9.45 -1.11
C LEU A 70 -4.59 -9.94 -1.43
N GLU A 71 -4.75 -11.18 -1.92
CA GLU A 71 -6.07 -11.80 -2.13
C GLU A 71 -6.86 -11.92 -0.81
N LEU A 72 -6.17 -12.08 0.32
CA LEU A 72 -6.78 -12.14 1.66
C LEU A 72 -7.09 -10.77 2.26
N GLY A 73 -6.83 -9.68 1.52
CA GLY A 73 -7.22 -8.33 1.91
C GLY A 73 -6.13 -7.52 2.61
N VAL A 74 -4.86 -7.88 2.48
CA VAL A 74 -3.77 -6.94 2.83
C VAL A 74 -3.88 -5.71 1.92
N SER A 75 -3.81 -4.52 2.51
CA SER A 75 -4.10 -3.25 1.85
C SER A 75 -2.88 -2.34 1.67
N GLN A 76 -1.76 -2.70 2.26
CA GLN A 76 -0.51 -1.93 2.17
C GLN A 76 0.65 -2.87 1.88
N ILE A 77 1.56 -2.44 1.02
CA ILE A 77 2.69 -3.26 0.57
C ILE A 77 3.95 -2.42 0.46
N SER A 78 5.08 -2.96 0.90
CA SER A 78 6.40 -2.36 0.68
C SER A 78 6.95 -2.79 -0.68
N GLY A 79 7.71 -1.94 -1.34
CA GLY A 79 8.39 -2.26 -2.60
C GLY A 79 9.76 -1.59 -2.66
N GLY A 80 10.73 -2.25 -3.30
CA GLY A 80 12.08 -1.73 -3.47
C GLY A 80 12.83 -1.51 -2.16
N SER A 81 12.55 -2.32 -1.12
CA SER A 81 13.15 -2.13 0.21
C SER A 81 14.64 -2.49 0.20
N LYS A 82 15.43 -1.69 0.92
CA LYS A 82 16.84 -1.89 1.23
C LYS A 82 17.01 -1.93 2.73
N THR A 83 17.77 -2.90 3.25
CA THR A 83 17.97 -3.12 4.69
C THR A 83 19.39 -2.85 5.13
N SER A 84 20.30 -2.62 4.18
CA SER A 84 21.67 -2.20 4.42
C SER A 84 21.77 -0.72 4.80
N VAL A 85 22.83 -0.36 5.53
CA VAL A 85 23.12 1.03 5.88
C VAL A 85 23.47 1.82 4.62
N GLY A 86 22.73 2.90 4.36
CA GLY A 86 22.94 3.72 3.14
C GLY A 86 22.37 3.13 1.85
N GLY A 87 21.71 1.95 1.90
CA GLY A 87 21.29 1.18 0.72
C GLY A 87 20.36 1.87 -0.28
N TYR A 88 19.75 3.01 0.10
CA TYR A 88 18.98 3.84 -0.84
C TYR A 88 19.80 4.94 -1.52
N ALA A 89 20.97 5.28 -0.98
CA ALA A 89 21.78 6.40 -1.47
C ALA A 89 23.00 5.92 -2.28
N GLU A 90 23.49 4.73 -2.00
CA GLU A 90 24.72 4.18 -2.59
C GLU A 90 24.47 2.83 -3.26
N PRO A 91 25.25 2.46 -4.29
CA PRO A 91 25.24 1.10 -4.81
C PRO A 91 25.61 0.11 -3.72
N GLU A 92 24.91 -1.02 -3.65
CA GLU A 92 25.24 -2.07 -2.69
C GLU A 92 26.66 -2.58 -2.94
N PRO A 93 27.55 -2.58 -1.93
CA PRO A 93 28.86 -3.23 -2.05
C PRO A 93 28.69 -4.73 -2.28
N GLU A 94 29.63 -5.36 -3.01
CA GLU A 94 29.57 -6.79 -3.34
C GLU A 94 29.57 -7.70 -2.07
N GLU A 95 30.08 -7.20 -0.94
CA GLU A 95 30.06 -7.87 0.36
C GLU A 95 29.48 -6.91 1.41
N ASP A 96 28.16 -6.82 1.51
CA ASP A 96 27.49 -6.00 2.54
C ASP A 96 26.88 -6.89 3.64
N ASN A 97 27.59 -7.00 4.75
CA ASN A 97 27.12 -7.66 5.98
C ASN A 97 26.38 -6.67 6.90
N SER A 98 25.92 -5.53 6.41
CA SER A 98 25.22 -4.51 7.19
C SER A 98 23.70 -4.65 7.16
N ALA A 99 23.16 -5.59 6.42
CA ALA A 99 21.74 -5.81 6.30
C ALA A 99 21.13 -6.30 7.64
N GLN A 100 20.05 -5.66 8.09
CA GLN A 100 19.36 -6.08 9.31
C GLN A 100 18.70 -7.46 9.18
N PHE A 101 18.31 -7.83 7.97
CA PHE A 101 17.70 -9.12 7.61
C PHE A 101 17.64 -9.25 6.10
N ASP A 102 17.54 -10.49 5.62
CA ASP A 102 17.40 -10.78 4.21
C ASP A 102 16.05 -10.33 3.65
N VAL A 103 16.09 -9.70 2.49
CA VAL A 103 14.91 -9.28 1.75
C VAL A 103 14.54 -10.39 0.75
N SER A 104 13.40 -11.05 0.96
CA SER A 104 12.95 -12.13 0.08
C SER A 104 12.41 -11.63 -1.26
N ASP A 105 11.85 -10.41 -1.29
CA ASP A 105 11.38 -9.76 -2.51
C ASP A 105 12.27 -8.57 -2.86
N THR A 106 13.20 -8.80 -3.76
CA THR A 106 14.22 -7.83 -4.19
C THR A 106 13.80 -6.98 -5.39
N ARG A 107 12.55 -7.11 -5.86
CA ARG A 107 12.04 -6.34 -6.99
C ARG A 107 12.13 -4.84 -6.74
N THR A 108 12.44 -4.09 -7.79
CA THR A 108 12.36 -2.62 -7.77
C THR A 108 10.92 -2.15 -7.52
N LEU A 109 10.75 -0.90 -7.14
CA LEU A 109 9.40 -0.32 -6.96
C LEU A 109 8.58 -0.42 -8.25
N ASP A 110 9.16 -0.13 -9.41
CA ASP A 110 8.46 -0.23 -10.69
C ASP A 110 8.01 -1.67 -11.02
N GLN A 111 8.85 -2.66 -10.73
CA GLN A 111 8.47 -4.07 -10.91
C GLN A 111 7.32 -4.48 -9.98
N VAL A 112 7.30 -3.97 -8.74
CA VAL A 112 6.20 -4.22 -7.81
C VAL A 112 4.91 -3.54 -8.28
N VAL A 113 5.00 -2.30 -8.73
CA VAL A 113 3.84 -1.58 -9.31
C VAL A 113 3.31 -2.32 -10.53
N ASN A 114 4.18 -2.71 -11.46
CA ASN A 114 3.80 -3.47 -12.66
C ASN A 114 3.05 -4.76 -12.31
N TRP A 115 3.58 -5.54 -11.36
CA TRP A 115 2.95 -6.76 -10.87
C TRP A 115 1.57 -6.51 -10.23
N LEU A 116 1.41 -5.43 -9.46
CA LEU A 116 0.11 -5.06 -8.89
C LEU A 116 -0.91 -4.70 -9.98
N LEU A 117 -0.48 -4.00 -11.02
CA LEU A 117 -1.32 -3.65 -12.17
C LEU A 117 -1.79 -4.91 -12.92
N ASP A 118 -0.91 -5.90 -13.11
CA ASP A 118 -1.26 -7.20 -13.72
C ASP A 118 -2.28 -7.97 -12.88
N GLY A 119 -2.21 -7.87 -11.55
CA GLY A 119 -3.19 -8.41 -10.61
C GLY A 119 -4.50 -7.62 -10.53
N GLY A 120 -4.63 -6.51 -11.26
CA GLY A 120 -5.83 -5.66 -11.24
C GLY A 120 -5.94 -4.77 -10.00
N PHE A 121 -4.88 -4.64 -9.20
CA PHE A 121 -4.84 -3.73 -8.06
C PHE A 121 -4.51 -2.30 -8.51
N ILE A 122 -4.97 -1.30 -7.76
CA ILE A 122 -4.65 0.11 -7.97
C ILE A 122 -3.54 0.51 -6.97
N PRO A 123 -2.26 0.58 -7.38
CA PRO A 123 -1.21 1.11 -6.52
C PRO A 123 -1.50 2.57 -6.19
N SER A 124 -1.48 2.93 -4.91
CA SER A 124 -1.77 4.28 -4.45
C SER A 124 -0.61 4.83 -3.61
N PHE A 125 -0.14 6.01 -3.96
CA PHE A 125 0.87 6.77 -3.22
C PHE A 125 0.23 7.93 -2.42
N CYS A 126 -1.08 7.86 -2.18
CA CYS A 126 -1.86 8.92 -1.57
C CYS A 126 -1.50 9.15 -0.10
N THR A 127 -1.19 10.39 0.26
CA THR A 127 -0.95 10.86 1.62
C THR A 127 -2.02 11.86 2.10
N ALA A 128 -3.12 12.02 1.36
CA ALA A 128 -4.12 13.06 1.61
C ALA A 128 -4.71 13.01 3.02
N CYS A 129 -4.95 11.83 3.58
CA CYS A 129 -5.51 11.72 4.93
C CYS A 129 -4.60 12.30 6.00
N TYR A 130 -3.28 12.06 5.92
CA TYR A 130 -2.32 12.67 6.84
C TYR A 130 -2.24 14.18 6.68
N ARG A 131 -2.20 14.66 5.44
CA ARG A 131 -2.12 16.10 5.13
C ARG A 131 -3.36 16.88 5.55
N GLU A 132 -4.53 16.23 5.55
CA GLU A 132 -5.81 16.85 5.93
C GLU A 132 -6.22 16.54 7.39
N GLY A 133 -5.34 15.96 8.21
CA GLY A 133 -5.61 15.60 9.59
C GLY A 133 -6.75 14.57 9.75
N ARG A 134 -7.00 13.75 8.73
CA ARG A 134 -7.96 12.65 8.78
C ARG A 134 -7.29 11.39 9.29
N THR A 135 -7.01 11.37 10.58
CA THR A 135 -6.40 10.22 11.28
C THR A 135 -7.25 9.81 12.46
N GLY A 136 -6.96 8.69 13.11
CA GLY A 136 -7.68 8.19 14.27
C GLY A 136 -9.19 8.02 14.02
N ASP A 137 -10.01 8.49 14.91
CA ASP A 137 -11.48 8.37 14.86
C ASP A 137 -12.10 8.99 13.63
N ARG A 138 -11.56 10.13 13.18
CA ARG A 138 -12.04 10.80 11.98
C ARG A 138 -11.86 9.94 10.72
N PHE A 139 -10.72 9.25 10.60
CA PHE A 139 -10.51 8.29 9.52
C PHE A 139 -11.42 7.08 9.68
N MET A 140 -11.49 6.50 10.88
CA MET A 140 -12.27 5.29 11.14
C MET A 140 -13.77 5.50 10.92
N SER A 141 -14.32 6.67 11.25
CA SER A 141 -15.73 6.98 10.97
C SER A 141 -16.03 6.98 9.46
N LEU A 142 -15.13 7.54 8.65
CA LEU A 142 -15.25 7.53 7.19
C LEU A 142 -15.08 6.11 6.59
N ALA A 143 -14.18 5.31 7.16
CA ALA A 143 -13.95 3.93 6.74
C ALA A 143 -15.16 3.04 7.06
N LYS A 144 -15.69 3.10 8.28
CA LYS A 144 -16.86 2.32 8.73
C LYS A 144 -18.13 2.62 7.91
N THR A 145 -18.31 3.86 7.48
CA THR A 145 -19.46 4.26 6.65
C THR A 145 -19.25 4.02 5.14
N GLY A 146 -18.06 3.60 4.73
CA GLY A 146 -17.68 3.47 3.31
C GLY A 146 -17.47 4.79 2.57
N GLN A 147 -17.71 5.94 3.21
CA GLN A 147 -17.55 7.25 2.57
C GLN A 147 -16.12 7.55 2.15
N ILE A 148 -15.15 6.91 2.79
CA ILE A 148 -13.73 7.06 2.45
C ILE A 148 -13.44 6.68 0.97
N ALA A 149 -14.18 5.74 0.39
CA ALA A 149 -14.02 5.31 -0.99
C ALA A 149 -14.19 6.48 -1.98
N ASN A 150 -15.10 7.42 -1.69
CA ASN A 150 -15.29 8.61 -2.52
C ASN A 150 -14.08 9.54 -2.61
N CYS A 151 -13.14 9.41 -1.67
CA CYS A 151 -11.88 10.15 -1.67
C CYS A 151 -10.71 9.26 -2.08
N CYS A 152 -10.68 8.03 -1.59
CA CYS A 152 -9.55 7.12 -1.81
C CYS A 152 -9.41 6.69 -3.25
N GLN A 153 -10.50 6.34 -3.93
CA GLN A 153 -10.44 5.92 -5.33
C GLN A 153 -9.94 7.04 -6.26
N PRO A 154 -10.50 8.27 -6.27
CA PRO A 154 -9.92 9.35 -7.07
C PRO A 154 -8.46 9.64 -6.73
N ASN A 155 -8.11 9.72 -5.45
CA ASN A 155 -6.73 10.01 -5.04
C ASN A 155 -5.75 8.89 -5.41
N ALA A 156 -6.18 7.63 -5.41
CA ALA A 156 -5.36 6.52 -5.88
C ALA A 156 -5.03 6.68 -7.37
N LEU A 157 -6.02 7.00 -8.21
CA LEU A 157 -5.82 7.22 -9.63
C LEU A 157 -4.93 8.43 -9.92
N LEU A 158 -5.11 9.54 -9.19
CA LEU A 158 -4.28 10.74 -9.34
C LEU A 158 -2.83 10.45 -9.00
N THR A 159 -2.56 9.85 -7.84
CA THR A 159 -1.17 9.57 -7.41
C THR A 159 -0.53 8.46 -8.24
N LEU A 160 -1.30 7.50 -8.73
CA LEU A 160 -0.80 6.53 -9.71
C LEU A 160 -0.40 7.24 -11.00
N ASN A 161 -1.23 8.16 -11.53
CA ASN A 161 -0.94 8.87 -12.76
C ASN A 161 0.35 9.71 -12.65
N GLU A 162 0.55 10.41 -11.52
CA GLU A 162 1.78 11.13 -11.24
C GLU A 162 3.01 10.18 -11.23
N TYR A 163 2.89 9.02 -10.58
CA TYR A 163 3.96 8.02 -10.57
C TYR A 163 4.27 7.49 -11.98
N LEU A 164 3.23 7.20 -12.78
CA LEU A 164 3.39 6.69 -14.13
C LEU A 164 4.14 7.66 -15.04
N ASP A 165 3.88 8.96 -14.89
CA ASP A 165 4.50 9.99 -15.72
C ASP A 165 5.95 10.28 -15.29
N ASP A 166 6.24 10.22 -13.99
CA ASP A 166 7.52 10.67 -13.45
C ASP A 166 8.56 9.53 -13.31
N TYR A 167 8.11 8.27 -13.06
CA TYR A 167 9.02 7.21 -12.62
C TYR A 167 8.85 5.88 -13.33
N ALA A 168 7.70 5.62 -13.97
CA ALA A 168 7.41 4.29 -14.47
C ALA A 168 8.13 3.97 -15.78
N SER A 169 8.50 2.70 -15.95
CA SER A 169 8.88 2.15 -17.25
C SER A 169 7.73 2.24 -18.26
N GLU A 170 8.04 2.13 -19.55
CA GLU A 170 7.02 2.24 -20.61
C GLU A 170 5.91 1.18 -20.48
N ASP A 171 6.26 -0.06 -20.14
CA ASP A 171 5.30 -1.14 -19.92
C ASP A 171 4.39 -0.86 -18.74
N THR A 172 4.96 -0.46 -17.60
CA THR A 172 4.20 -0.09 -16.39
C THR A 172 3.28 1.09 -16.67
N ARG A 173 3.76 2.11 -17.38
CA ARG A 173 2.97 3.28 -17.78
C ARG A 173 1.76 2.86 -18.64
N LYS A 174 1.97 2.04 -19.66
CA LYS A 174 0.91 1.57 -20.55
C LYS A 174 -0.18 0.82 -19.77
N LYS A 175 0.20 -0.12 -18.91
CA LYS A 175 -0.73 -0.88 -18.07
C LYS A 175 -1.48 0.04 -17.09
N GLY A 176 -0.77 0.95 -16.45
CA GLY A 176 -1.35 1.87 -15.48
C GLY A 176 -2.34 2.84 -16.09
N LYS A 177 -2.05 3.43 -17.27
CA LYS A 177 -3.00 4.30 -17.98
C LYS A 177 -4.27 3.54 -18.37
N ALA A 178 -4.15 2.32 -18.88
CA ALA A 178 -5.31 1.48 -19.20
C ALA A 178 -6.14 1.12 -17.96
N LEU A 179 -5.49 0.88 -16.81
CA LEU A 179 -6.19 0.65 -15.55
C LEU A 179 -6.92 1.90 -15.08
N ILE A 180 -6.30 3.08 -15.16
CA ILE A 180 -6.93 4.36 -14.78
C ILE A 180 -8.20 4.62 -15.62
N GLU A 181 -8.14 4.43 -16.94
CA GLU A 181 -9.28 4.59 -17.82
C GLU A 181 -10.47 3.69 -17.39
N ARG A 182 -10.18 2.41 -17.13
CA ARG A 182 -11.20 1.46 -16.66
C ARG A 182 -11.78 1.86 -15.30
N GLU A 183 -10.94 2.25 -14.36
CA GLU A 183 -11.35 2.56 -12.99
C GLU A 183 -12.07 3.91 -12.85
N LEU A 184 -11.89 4.83 -13.79
CA LEU A 184 -12.68 6.05 -13.87
C LEU A 184 -14.18 5.75 -14.06
N GLU A 185 -14.51 4.66 -14.77
CA GLU A 185 -15.91 4.26 -14.94
C GLU A 185 -16.55 3.75 -13.64
N ASN A 186 -15.74 3.25 -12.71
CA ASN A 186 -16.17 2.73 -11.42
C ASN A 186 -16.40 3.82 -10.36
N ILE A 187 -16.04 5.09 -10.63
CA ILE A 187 -16.33 6.21 -9.72
C ILE A 187 -17.82 6.54 -9.79
N THR A 188 -18.55 6.18 -8.73
CA THR A 188 -20.01 6.34 -8.67
C THR A 188 -20.47 7.77 -8.39
N ASN A 189 -19.64 8.59 -7.73
CA ASN A 189 -19.96 9.99 -7.44
C ASN A 189 -19.61 10.87 -8.64
N PRO A 190 -20.60 11.50 -9.33
CA PRO A 190 -20.36 12.27 -10.54
C PRO A 190 -19.41 13.46 -10.34
N LYS A 191 -19.54 14.18 -9.21
CA LYS A 191 -18.68 15.32 -8.88
C LYS A 191 -17.23 14.88 -8.63
N ALA A 192 -17.03 13.74 -7.96
CA ALA A 192 -15.72 13.16 -7.75
C ALA A 192 -15.08 12.71 -9.06
N LYS A 193 -15.88 12.08 -9.96
CA LYS A 193 -15.45 11.66 -11.30
C LYS A 193 -15.00 12.85 -12.15
N GLU A 194 -15.82 13.89 -12.23
CA GLU A 194 -15.51 15.11 -13.00
C GLU A 194 -14.22 15.77 -12.49
N THR A 195 -14.10 15.92 -11.17
CA THR A 195 -12.90 16.52 -10.57
C THR A 195 -11.67 15.65 -10.81
N CYS A 196 -11.79 14.33 -10.71
CA CYS A 196 -10.71 13.38 -10.99
C CYS A 196 -10.21 13.52 -12.43
N ILE A 197 -11.13 13.54 -13.41
CA ILE A 197 -10.78 13.73 -14.83
C ILE A 197 -10.07 15.07 -15.05
N LYS A 198 -10.58 16.15 -14.46
CA LYS A 198 -9.94 17.47 -14.54
C LYS A 198 -8.50 17.45 -14.02
N TYR A 199 -8.26 16.77 -12.92
CA TYR A 199 -6.92 16.70 -12.31
C TYR A 199 -5.99 15.75 -13.07
N LEU A 200 -6.49 14.63 -13.61
CA LEU A 200 -5.72 13.75 -14.48
C LEU A 200 -5.22 14.50 -15.72
N ASN A 201 -6.07 15.26 -16.38
CA ASN A 201 -5.67 16.09 -17.53
C ASN A 201 -4.59 17.12 -17.13
N ALA A 202 -4.71 17.73 -15.96
CA ALA A 202 -3.71 18.67 -15.47
C ALA A 202 -2.36 17.99 -15.13
N ILE A 203 -2.39 16.73 -14.65
CA ILE A 203 -1.17 15.93 -14.44
C ILE A 203 -0.50 15.64 -15.79
N ASP A 204 -1.27 15.25 -16.80
CA ASP A 204 -0.76 14.99 -18.16
C ASP A 204 -0.15 16.27 -18.79
N GLU A 205 -0.61 17.48 -18.38
CA GLU A 205 -0.01 18.79 -18.72
C GLU A 205 1.24 19.12 -17.88
N GLY A 206 1.71 18.22 -17.02
CA GLY A 206 2.90 18.39 -16.18
C GLY A 206 2.67 19.00 -14.80
N LYS A 207 1.42 19.28 -14.41
CA LYS A 207 1.12 19.72 -13.04
C LYS A 207 1.17 18.54 -12.08
N ARG A 208 1.43 18.81 -10.79
CA ARG A 208 1.62 17.79 -9.74
C ARG A 208 0.92 18.19 -8.45
N ASP A 209 0.88 17.23 -7.51
CA ASP A 209 0.38 17.40 -6.14
C ASP A 209 -1.14 17.62 -6.07
N PHE A 210 -1.89 16.93 -6.93
CA PHE A 210 -3.34 16.93 -6.85
C PHE A 210 -3.84 15.97 -5.78
N ARG A 211 -4.88 16.41 -5.07
CA ARG A 211 -5.66 15.56 -4.18
C ARG A 211 -7.13 15.95 -4.19
N TYR A 212 -7.97 14.95 -4.24
CA TYR A 212 -9.40 15.15 -4.06
C TYR A 212 -9.73 15.15 -2.57
N VAL A 213 -10.21 16.26 -2.09
CA VAL A 213 -10.72 16.42 -0.72
C VAL A 213 -12.19 16.78 -0.84
N LYS A 214 -13.07 15.86 -0.40
CA LYS A 214 -14.47 16.22 -0.26
C LYS A 214 -14.55 17.29 0.84
N GLU A 215 -15.00 18.49 0.49
CA GLU A 215 -15.42 19.46 1.49
C GLU A 215 -16.56 18.81 2.30
N ILE A 216 -16.22 18.32 3.50
CA ILE A 216 -17.23 17.92 4.46
C ILE A 216 -17.75 19.25 4.99
N SER A 217 -18.97 19.62 4.57
CA SER A 217 -19.70 20.74 5.15
C SER A 217 -19.58 20.59 6.68
N ARG A 218 -18.96 21.58 7.31
CA ARG A 218 -18.97 21.68 8.76
C ARG A 218 -20.39 22.16 9.11
N GLU A 219 -21.30 21.21 9.30
CA GLU A 219 -22.54 21.43 10.04
C GLU A 219 -22.32 21.00 11.49
#